data_3ac5621f05c0be630d42a493b5bcf596
#
_entry.id   3ac5621f05c0be630d42a493b5bcf596
#
_cell.length_a   1.000
_cell.length_b   1.000
_cell.length_c   1.000
_cell.angle_alpha   90.00
_cell.angle_beta   90.00
_cell.angle_gamma   90.00
#
_symmetry.space_group_name_H-M   'P 1'
#
loop_
_entity.id
_entity.type
_entity.pdbx_description
1 polymer ?
#
loop_
_entity_poly.entity_id
_entity_poly.type
_entity_poly.pdbx_seq_one_letter_code
_entity_poly.pdbx_strand_id
1 'polypeptide(L)'
;MFIDFLTLVMINLVAGTVLLAYYLWKGMDEKDQRPYAAAFFVTGLVGLVTGLQISFTWPLPGSFNVAYGDAATLFGVVFLATSIALWQGWSLLPVAIYSFFAGIDAIIGGLRLYSLNLGAEPLVAAVGFILAGLGGVGAFPFLQWFKDNKVVRWIGIAILVVTAAIWAFTFYSALWGHMAAFAKYVPAIMATPAK
;
A
#
# COMPACT_ATOMS: atom_id res chain seq x y z
N MET A 1 6.74 -23.82 -5.79
CA MET A 1 7.13 -22.66 -6.63
C MET A 1 7.40 -21.52 -5.68
N PHE A 2 8.59 -20.94 -5.70
CA PHE A 2 8.94 -19.82 -4.84
C PHE A 2 8.74 -18.52 -5.63
N ILE A 3 7.92 -17.59 -5.14
CA ILE A 3 7.62 -16.33 -5.81
C ILE A 3 7.65 -15.22 -4.75
N ASP A 4 8.47 -14.20 -4.96
CA ASP A 4 8.59 -13.06 -4.05
C ASP A 4 7.63 -11.93 -4.46
N PHE A 5 6.33 -12.17 -4.34
CA PHE A 5 5.31 -11.13 -4.56
C PHE A 5 5.35 -10.05 -3.49
N LEU A 6 5.73 -10.43 -2.28
CA LEU A 6 5.62 -9.55 -1.12
C LEU A 6 6.52 -8.33 -1.27
N THR A 7 7.77 -8.52 -1.72
CA THR A 7 8.70 -7.41 -1.92
C THR A 7 8.19 -6.43 -2.97
N LEU A 8 7.60 -6.94 -4.07
CA LEU A 8 7.01 -6.09 -5.12
C LEU A 8 5.86 -5.25 -4.58
N VAL A 9 4.94 -5.88 -3.83
CA VAL A 9 3.81 -5.19 -3.17
C VAL A 9 4.32 -4.11 -2.23
N MET A 10 5.27 -4.44 -1.39
CA MET A 10 5.82 -3.55 -0.37
C MET A 10 6.43 -2.29 -0.99
N ILE A 11 7.24 -2.43 -2.05
CA ILE A 11 7.86 -1.28 -2.73
C ILE A 11 6.78 -0.43 -3.44
N ASN A 12 5.78 -1.07 -4.03
CA ASN A 12 4.65 -0.37 -4.64
C ASN A 12 3.85 0.46 -3.62
N LEU A 13 3.67 -0.05 -2.40
CA LEU A 13 3.02 0.68 -1.30
C LEU A 13 3.82 1.93 -0.91
N VAL A 14 5.15 1.86 -0.86
CA VAL A 14 6.00 3.03 -0.63
C VAL A 14 5.77 4.08 -1.73
N ALA A 15 5.86 3.68 -2.99
CA ALA A 15 5.69 4.58 -4.12
C ALA A 15 4.31 5.27 -4.11
N GLY A 16 3.26 4.49 -3.88
CA GLY A 16 1.90 5.02 -3.82
C GLY A 16 1.66 5.96 -2.64
N THR A 17 2.22 5.66 -1.47
CA THR A 17 2.10 6.52 -0.28
C THR A 17 2.83 7.86 -0.49
N VAL A 18 4.03 7.84 -1.09
CA VAL A 18 4.75 9.05 -1.48
C VAL A 18 3.97 9.86 -2.53
N LEU A 19 3.42 9.18 -3.54
CA LEU A 19 2.58 9.82 -4.57
C LEU A 19 1.37 10.50 -3.95
N LEU A 20 0.68 9.86 -3.01
CA LEU A 20 -0.48 10.42 -2.33
C LEU A 20 -0.08 11.64 -1.47
N ALA A 21 1.03 11.58 -0.76
CA ALA A 21 1.57 12.71 -0.01
C ALA A 21 1.89 13.91 -0.94
N TYR A 22 2.53 13.63 -2.07
CA TYR A 22 2.86 14.65 -3.07
C TYR A 22 1.60 15.25 -3.69
N TYR A 23 0.60 14.42 -4.02
CA TYR A 23 -0.68 14.89 -4.54
C TYR A 23 -1.41 15.79 -3.52
N LEU A 24 -1.45 15.41 -2.25
CA LEU A 24 -2.01 16.27 -1.19
C LEU A 24 -1.23 17.59 -1.06
N TRP A 25 0.07 17.57 -1.25
CA TRP A 25 0.89 18.78 -1.13
C TRP A 25 0.70 19.74 -2.30
N LYS A 26 0.70 19.25 -3.54
CA LYS A 26 0.71 20.04 -4.77
C LYS A 26 -0.52 19.83 -5.64
N GLY A 27 -0.86 18.57 -5.92
CA GLY A 27 -1.82 18.21 -6.95
C GLY A 27 -3.26 18.68 -6.67
N MET A 28 -3.65 18.73 -5.40
CA MET A 28 -5.00 19.16 -5.04
C MET A 28 -5.30 20.62 -5.38
N ASP A 29 -4.28 21.46 -5.47
CA ASP A 29 -4.42 22.89 -5.79
C ASP A 29 -4.34 23.16 -7.30
N GLU A 30 -3.99 22.17 -8.10
CA GLU A 30 -3.88 22.31 -9.55
C GLU A 30 -5.24 22.27 -10.24
N LYS A 31 -5.43 23.12 -11.24
CA LYS A 31 -6.66 23.16 -12.03
C LYS A 31 -6.84 21.90 -12.88
N ASP A 32 -5.75 21.37 -13.42
CA ASP A 32 -5.72 20.12 -14.17
C ASP A 32 -4.98 19.06 -13.37
N GLN A 33 -5.72 18.12 -12.81
CA GLN A 33 -5.18 17.04 -11.98
C GLN A 33 -4.93 15.74 -12.77
N ARG A 34 -5.28 15.72 -14.08
CA ARG A 34 -5.09 14.55 -14.95
C ARG A 34 -3.64 14.05 -15.03
N PRO A 35 -2.58 14.90 -14.95
CA PRO A 35 -1.21 14.39 -14.94
C PRO A 35 -0.89 13.40 -13.82
N TYR A 36 -1.60 13.48 -12.69
CA TYR A 36 -1.43 12.53 -11.57
C TYR A 36 -2.09 11.17 -11.84
N ALA A 37 -3.08 11.12 -12.74
CA ALA A 37 -3.84 9.90 -13.02
C ALA A 37 -2.95 8.73 -13.44
N ALA A 38 -1.94 8.97 -14.29
CA ALA A 38 -1.04 7.91 -14.76
C ALA A 38 -0.26 7.25 -13.61
N ALA A 39 0.24 8.03 -12.66
CA ALA A 39 1.00 7.50 -11.52
C ALA A 39 0.08 6.73 -10.56
N PHE A 40 -1.13 7.24 -10.28
CA PHE A 40 -2.16 6.51 -9.52
C PHE A 40 -2.58 5.23 -10.24
N PHE A 41 -2.67 5.23 -11.57
CA PHE A 41 -2.98 4.02 -12.35
C PHE A 41 -1.93 2.93 -12.16
N VAL A 42 -0.65 3.27 -12.32
CA VAL A 42 0.45 2.29 -12.21
C VAL A 42 0.49 1.68 -10.81
N THR A 43 0.48 2.52 -9.77
CA THR A 43 0.52 2.03 -8.38
C THR A 43 -0.74 1.24 -8.02
N GLY A 44 -1.90 1.67 -8.52
CA GLY A 44 -3.16 0.96 -8.32
C GLY A 44 -3.20 -0.40 -9.03
N LEU A 45 -2.74 -0.46 -10.29
CA LEU A 45 -2.71 -1.71 -11.07
C LEU A 45 -1.78 -2.74 -10.44
N VAL A 46 -0.55 -2.34 -10.09
CA VAL A 46 0.41 -3.24 -9.43
C VAL A 46 -0.14 -3.72 -8.08
N GLY A 47 -0.71 -2.83 -7.27
CA GLY A 47 -1.31 -3.19 -5.98
C GLY A 47 -2.46 -4.18 -6.14
N LEU A 48 -3.38 -3.92 -7.07
CA LEU A 48 -4.54 -4.80 -7.31
C LEU A 48 -4.12 -6.19 -7.80
N VAL A 49 -3.29 -6.27 -8.85
CA VAL A 49 -2.88 -7.55 -9.42
C VAL A 49 -2.12 -8.40 -8.40
N THR A 50 -1.17 -7.80 -7.70
CA THR A 50 -0.37 -8.52 -6.71
C THR A 50 -1.16 -8.87 -5.45
N GLY A 51 -2.05 -7.98 -5.00
CA GLY A 51 -2.93 -8.24 -3.88
C GLY A 51 -3.90 -9.39 -4.14
N LEU A 52 -4.59 -9.38 -5.29
CA LEU A 52 -5.46 -10.49 -5.72
C LEU A 52 -4.68 -11.80 -5.85
N GLN A 53 -3.46 -11.75 -6.40
CA GLN A 53 -2.61 -12.93 -6.48
C GLN A 53 -2.33 -13.50 -5.08
N ILE A 54 -1.99 -12.67 -4.10
CA ILE A 54 -1.76 -13.12 -2.71
C ILE A 54 -3.05 -13.70 -2.12
N SER A 55 -4.17 -13.02 -2.24
CA SER A 55 -5.45 -13.45 -1.66
C SER A 55 -5.98 -14.75 -2.28
N PHE A 56 -5.78 -14.98 -3.59
CA PHE A 56 -6.33 -16.15 -4.29
C PHE A 56 -5.42 -17.36 -4.26
N THR A 57 -4.10 -17.18 -4.23
CA THR A 57 -3.15 -18.31 -4.32
C THR A 57 -2.51 -18.67 -2.99
N TRP A 58 -2.69 -17.86 -1.96
CA TRP A 58 -2.19 -18.08 -0.60
C TRP A 58 -0.69 -18.41 -0.54
N PRO A 59 0.19 -17.59 -1.16
CA PRO A 59 1.62 -17.92 -1.32
C PRO A 59 2.45 -17.66 -0.08
N LEU A 60 1.94 -16.89 0.88
CA LEU A 60 2.64 -16.50 2.10
C LEU A 60 2.29 -17.44 3.27
N PRO A 61 3.10 -17.51 4.33
CA PRO A 61 2.77 -18.28 5.51
C PRO A 61 1.56 -17.71 6.26
N GLY A 62 0.52 -18.53 6.48
CA GLY A 62 -0.60 -18.24 7.38
C GLY A 62 -1.25 -16.87 7.16
N SER A 63 -1.43 -16.11 8.24
CA SER A 63 -2.16 -14.85 8.26
C SER A 63 -1.52 -13.69 7.46
N PHE A 64 -0.28 -13.84 7.00
CA PHE A 64 0.33 -12.84 6.12
C PHE A 64 -0.45 -12.68 4.80
N ASN A 65 -1.08 -13.77 4.30
CA ASN A 65 -1.89 -13.70 3.08
C ASN A 65 -3.09 -12.77 3.24
N VAL A 66 -3.75 -12.80 4.38
CA VAL A 66 -4.87 -11.89 4.69
C VAL A 66 -4.34 -10.46 4.85
N ALA A 67 -3.38 -10.26 5.74
CA ALA A 67 -2.89 -8.93 6.08
C ALA A 67 -2.32 -8.16 4.88
N TYR A 68 -1.52 -8.82 4.04
CA TYR A 68 -0.90 -8.18 2.88
C TYR A 68 -1.76 -8.28 1.62
N GLY A 69 -2.47 -9.38 1.42
CA GLY A 69 -3.30 -9.59 0.23
C GLY A 69 -4.51 -8.65 0.21
N ASP A 70 -5.26 -8.59 1.30
CA ASP A 70 -6.45 -7.75 1.41
C ASP A 70 -6.05 -6.26 1.37
N ALA A 71 -5.09 -5.85 2.20
CA ALA A 71 -4.62 -4.47 2.21
C ALA A 71 -4.07 -4.02 0.84
N ALA A 72 -3.27 -4.85 0.15
CA ALA A 72 -2.75 -4.52 -1.18
C ALA A 72 -3.85 -4.45 -2.24
N THR A 73 -4.84 -5.34 -2.18
CA THR A 73 -6.00 -5.34 -3.08
C THR A 73 -6.81 -4.07 -2.91
N LEU A 74 -7.17 -3.74 -1.66
CA LEU A 74 -7.96 -2.55 -1.34
C LEU A 74 -7.22 -1.26 -1.68
N PHE A 75 -5.92 -1.18 -1.38
CA PHE A 75 -5.05 -0.09 -1.83
C PHE A 75 -5.07 0.04 -3.36
N GLY A 76 -4.90 -1.07 -4.07
CA GLY A 76 -4.92 -1.10 -5.53
C GLY A 76 -6.23 -0.56 -6.11
N VAL A 77 -7.37 -1.01 -5.57
CA VAL A 77 -8.71 -0.53 -5.98
C VAL A 77 -8.88 0.95 -5.75
N VAL A 78 -8.50 1.46 -4.55
CA VAL A 78 -8.60 2.89 -4.22
C VAL A 78 -7.76 3.73 -5.16
N PHE A 79 -6.53 3.32 -5.46
CA PHE A 79 -5.63 4.06 -6.35
C PHE A 79 -6.10 4.03 -7.81
N LEU A 80 -6.60 2.90 -8.31
CA LEU A 80 -7.20 2.83 -9.65
C LEU A 80 -8.45 3.71 -9.76
N ALA A 81 -9.35 3.65 -8.77
CA ALA A 81 -10.53 4.50 -8.74
C ALA A 81 -10.15 5.99 -8.67
N THR A 82 -9.12 6.34 -7.88
CA THR A 82 -8.55 7.69 -7.84
C THR A 82 -8.04 8.11 -9.21
N SER A 83 -7.28 7.24 -9.89
CA SER A 83 -6.78 7.50 -11.25
C SER A 83 -7.91 7.83 -12.23
N ILE A 84 -8.95 7.00 -12.25
CA ILE A 84 -10.11 7.20 -13.14
C ILE A 84 -10.81 8.52 -12.80
N ALA A 85 -11.03 8.80 -11.52
CA ALA A 85 -11.68 10.02 -11.09
C ALA A 85 -10.89 11.27 -11.48
N LEU A 86 -9.56 11.27 -11.31
CA LEU A 86 -8.69 12.36 -11.72
C LEU A 86 -8.68 12.56 -13.24
N TRP A 87 -8.62 11.46 -14.00
CA TRP A 87 -8.66 11.52 -15.46
C TRP A 87 -9.96 12.11 -15.99
N GLN A 88 -11.09 11.73 -15.39
CA GLN A 88 -12.43 12.17 -15.78
C GLN A 88 -12.84 13.52 -15.16
N GLY A 89 -12.07 14.04 -14.22
CA GLY A 89 -12.43 15.24 -13.46
C GLY A 89 -13.61 15.02 -12.50
N TRP A 90 -13.81 13.77 -12.03
CA TRP A 90 -14.86 13.43 -11.06
C TRP A 90 -14.45 13.75 -9.62
N SER A 91 -15.44 13.86 -8.76
CA SER A 91 -15.20 14.02 -7.32
C SER A 91 -14.50 12.79 -6.75
N LEU A 92 -13.48 13.02 -5.94
CA LEU A 92 -12.78 11.96 -5.18
C LEU A 92 -13.57 11.50 -3.94
N LEU A 93 -14.66 12.18 -3.57
CA LEU A 93 -15.40 11.87 -2.35
C LEU A 93 -15.94 10.43 -2.31
N PRO A 94 -16.55 9.87 -3.38
CA PRO A 94 -16.98 8.47 -3.38
C PRO A 94 -15.82 7.49 -3.19
N VAL A 95 -14.66 7.78 -3.77
CA VAL A 95 -13.43 6.97 -3.58
C VAL A 95 -12.96 7.04 -2.13
N ALA A 96 -13.03 8.23 -1.52
CA ALA A 96 -12.65 8.41 -0.12
C ALA A 96 -13.58 7.67 0.85
N ILE A 97 -14.87 7.53 0.54
CA ILE A 97 -15.80 6.68 1.31
C ILE A 97 -15.32 5.23 1.28
N TYR A 98 -14.95 4.71 0.12
CA TYR A 98 -14.40 3.35 0.02
C TYR A 98 -13.06 3.22 0.76
N SER A 99 -12.19 4.22 0.60
CA SER A 99 -10.89 4.30 1.29
C SER A 99 -11.03 4.28 2.82
N PHE A 100 -12.11 4.83 3.38
CA PHE A 100 -12.40 4.77 4.81
C PHE A 100 -12.47 3.32 5.32
N PHE A 101 -13.22 2.45 4.62
CA PHE A 101 -13.33 1.03 4.98
C PHE A 101 -12.03 0.27 4.74
N ALA A 102 -11.33 0.56 3.64
CA ALA A 102 -9.99 0.02 3.38
C ALA A 102 -8.98 0.42 4.47
N GLY A 103 -9.10 1.63 5.00
CA GLY A 103 -8.28 2.10 6.12
C GLY A 103 -8.56 1.36 7.43
N ILE A 104 -9.82 1.02 7.70
CA ILE A 104 -10.19 0.19 8.87
C ILE A 104 -9.55 -1.21 8.74
N ASP A 105 -9.61 -1.82 7.56
CA ASP A 105 -8.97 -3.11 7.29
C ASP A 105 -7.47 -3.05 7.60
N ALA A 106 -6.76 -2.04 7.10
CA ALA A 106 -5.34 -1.88 7.37
C ALA A 106 -5.04 -1.70 8.87
N ILE A 107 -5.85 -0.93 9.62
CA ILE A 107 -5.69 -0.78 11.08
C ILE A 107 -5.85 -2.12 11.78
N ILE A 108 -6.90 -2.88 11.47
CA ILE A 108 -7.16 -4.20 12.05
C ILE A 108 -6.01 -5.15 11.71
N GLY A 109 -5.56 -5.17 10.43
CA GLY A 109 -4.42 -5.96 9.97
C GLY A 109 -3.15 -5.64 10.77
N GLY A 110 -2.83 -4.37 10.96
CA GLY A 110 -1.68 -3.93 11.75
C GLY A 110 -1.75 -4.38 13.22
N LEU A 111 -2.90 -4.19 13.87
CA LEU A 111 -3.13 -4.65 15.25
C LEU A 111 -2.98 -6.18 15.38
N ARG A 112 -3.44 -6.94 14.38
CA ARG A 112 -3.34 -8.40 14.38
C ARG A 112 -1.92 -8.89 14.11
N LEU A 113 -1.16 -8.24 13.21
CA LEU A 113 0.25 -8.54 13.00
C LEU A 113 1.03 -8.41 14.32
N TYR A 114 0.79 -7.33 15.08
CA TYR A 114 1.40 -7.14 16.39
C TYR A 114 0.96 -8.20 17.41
N SER A 115 -0.35 -8.41 17.56
CA SER A 115 -0.91 -9.32 18.58
C SER A 115 -0.52 -10.79 18.36
N LEU A 116 -0.28 -11.19 17.12
CA LEU A 116 0.17 -12.52 16.74
C LEU A 116 1.70 -12.64 16.64
N ASN A 117 2.44 -11.57 16.95
CA ASN A 117 3.90 -11.50 16.85
C ASN A 117 4.42 -11.93 15.47
N LEU A 118 3.78 -11.42 14.39
CA LEU A 118 4.10 -11.80 13.03
C LEU A 118 5.10 -10.85 12.38
N GLY A 119 6.10 -11.44 11.70
CA GLY A 119 7.17 -10.71 11.01
C GLY A 119 8.43 -10.55 11.87
N ALA A 120 9.49 -10.01 11.26
CA ALA A 120 10.76 -9.77 11.94
C ALA A 120 10.66 -8.66 13.00
N GLU A 121 9.88 -7.62 12.68
CA GLU A 121 9.65 -6.44 13.55
C GLU A 121 8.13 -6.15 13.64
N PRO A 122 7.37 -6.93 14.46
CA PRO A 122 5.91 -6.84 14.48
C PRO A 122 5.37 -5.47 14.85
N LEU A 123 6.06 -4.75 15.76
CA LEU A 123 5.67 -3.40 16.16
C LEU A 123 5.82 -2.40 14.99
N VAL A 124 6.93 -2.48 14.27
CA VAL A 124 7.19 -1.59 13.12
C VAL A 124 6.18 -1.83 12.00
N ALA A 125 5.90 -3.11 11.72
CA ALA A 125 4.86 -3.49 10.76
C ALA A 125 3.49 -2.94 11.17
N ALA A 126 3.09 -3.12 12.43
CA ALA A 126 1.83 -2.64 12.96
C ALA A 126 1.71 -1.11 12.84
N VAL A 127 2.75 -0.36 13.24
CA VAL A 127 2.76 1.11 13.13
C VAL A 127 2.59 1.55 11.69
N GLY A 128 3.30 0.92 10.74
CA GLY A 128 3.17 1.23 9.31
C GLY A 128 1.75 1.00 8.79
N PHE A 129 1.13 -0.14 9.11
CA PHE A 129 -0.24 -0.45 8.73
C PHE A 129 -1.27 0.48 9.36
N ILE A 130 -1.12 0.79 10.66
CA ILE A 130 -2.02 1.71 11.38
C ILE A 130 -1.94 3.12 10.79
N LEU A 131 -0.74 3.64 10.53
CA LEU A 131 -0.57 4.95 9.91
C LEU A 131 -1.14 5.02 8.49
N ALA A 132 -0.92 3.99 7.68
CA ALA A 132 -1.54 3.87 6.36
C ALA A 132 -3.06 3.83 6.45
N GLY A 133 -3.58 3.05 7.40
CA GLY A 133 -5.01 2.97 7.68
C GLY A 133 -5.61 4.29 8.13
N LEU A 134 -4.90 5.05 8.97
CA LEU A 134 -5.32 6.42 9.35
C LEU A 134 -5.37 7.36 8.15
N GLY A 135 -4.45 7.22 7.18
CA GLY A 135 -4.53 7.92 5.90
C GLY A 135 -5.81 7.59 5.13
N GLY A 136 -6.17 6.30 5.06
CA GLY A 136 -7.39 5.83 4.41
C GLY A 136 -8.66 6.31 5.11
N VAL A 137 -8.75 6.11 6.44
CA VAL A 137 -9.88 6.57 7.26
C VAL A 137 -10.01 8.09 7.22
N GLY A 138 -8.89 8.81 7.25
CA GLY A 138 -8.86 10.26 7.22
C GLY A 138 -9.28 10.89 5.89
N ALA A 139 -9.18 10.16 4.78
CA ALA A 139 -9.48 10.68 3.44
C ALA A 139 -10.94 11.16 3.32
N PHE A 140 -11.90 10.39 3.84
CA PHE A 140 -13.32 10.77 3.77
C PHE A 140 -13.63 12.05 4.56
N PRO A 141 -13.38 12.15 5.89
CA PRO A 141 -13.65 13.38 6.63
C PRO A 141 -12.84 14.57 6.12
N PHE A 142 -11.60 14.34 5.63
CA PHE A 142 -10.81 15.40 5.03
C PHE A 142 -11.52 16.01 3.81
N LEU A 143 -11.91 15.19 2.83
CA LEU A 143 -12.55 15.69 1.61
C LEU A 143 -13.97 16.23 1.87
N GLN A 144 -14.70 15.68 2.84
CA GLN A 144 -16.07 16.08 3.15
C GLN A 144 -16.14 17.41 3.92
N TRP A 145 -15.26 17.59 4.92
CA TRP A 145 -15.41 18.72 5.87
C TRP A 145 -14.18 19.59 6.00
N PHE A 146 -12.99 19.10 5.68
CA PHE A 146 -11.73 19.76 6.01
C PHE A 146 -10.82 20.04 4.80
N LYS A 147 -11.30 19.89 3.55
CA LYS A 147 -10.46 20.02 2.35
C LYS A 147 -9.70 21.34 2.25
N ASP A 148 -10.31 22.42 2.75
CA ASP A 148 -9.72 23.77 2.74
C ASP A 148 -8.90 24.07 4.02
N ASN A 149 -8.88 23.16 4.98
CA ASN A 149 -8.12 23.31 6.22
C ASN A 149 -6.66 22.88 6.02
N LYS A 150 -5.77 23.88 5.92
CA LYS A 150 -4.34 23.64 5.72
C LYS A 150 -3.69 22.81 6.83
N VAL A 151 -4.12 22.98 8.09
CA VAL A 151 -3.55 22.23 9.23
C VAL A 151 -3.89 20.74 9.10
N VAL A 152 -5.15 20.41 8.85
CA VAL A 152 -5.57 19.00 8.65
C VAL A 152 -4.85 18.38 7.46
N ARG A 153 -4.70 19.13 6.36
CA ARG A 153 -3.95 18.70 5.17
C ARG A 153 -2.49 18.38 5.49
N TRP A 154 -1.81 19.26 6.25
CA TRP A 154 -0.42 19.03 6.65
C TRP A 154 -0.26 17.84 7.61
N ILE A 155 -1.23 17.62 8.51
CA ILE A 155 -1.27 16.41 9.35
C ILE A 155 -1.37 15.16 8.48
N GLY A 156 -2.26 15.15 7.49
CA GLY A 156 -2.39 14.04 6.53
C GLY A 156 -1.10 13.78 5.77
N ILE A 157 -0.46 14.83 5.24
CA ILE A 157 0.85 14.72 4.56
C ILE A 157 1.91 14.14 5.51
N ALA A 158 1.99 14.62 6.75
CA ALA A 158 2.96 14.14 7.73
C ALA A 158 2.77 12.64 8.03
N ILE A 159 1.51 12.20 8.24
CA ILE A 159 1.19 10.78 8.44
C ILE A 159 1.69 9.95 7.25
N LEU A 160 1.39 10.35 6.01
CA LEU A 160 1.80 9.63 4.82
C LEU A 160 3.32 9.61 4.63
N VAL A 161 4.02 10.72 4.88
CA VAL A 161 5.49 10.79 4.80
C VAL A 161 6.14 9.88 5.84
N VAL A 162 5.65 9.87 7.07
CA VAL A 162 6.15 8.97 8.13
C VAL A 162 5.89 7.51 7.76
N THR A 163 4.69 7.19 7.26
CA THR A 163 4.36 5.85 6.76
C THR A 163 5.32 5.41 5.66
N ALA A 164 5.53 6.27 4.66
CA ALA A 164 6.43 5.99 3.55
C ALA A 164 7.87 5.77 4.01
N ALA A 165 8.35 6.56 4.99
CA ALA A 165 9.70 6.41 5.53
C ALA A 165 9.88 5.09 6.29
N ILE A 166 8.91 4.70 7.14
CA ILE A 166 8.91 3.42 7.85
C ILE A 166 8.91 2.26 6.84
N TRP A 167 8.02 2.30 5.87
CA TRP A 167 7.90 1.26 4.85
C TRP A 167 9.11 1.22 3.92
N ALA A 168 9.66 2.36 3.51
CA ALA A 168 10.87 2.38 2.70
C ALA A 168 12.04 1.70 3.43
N PHE A 169 12.29 2.06 4.68
CA PHE A 169 13.33 1.42 5.48
C PHE A 169 13.11 -0.08 5.60
N THR A 170 11.90 -0.51 6.00
CA THR A 170 11.57 -1.92 6.23
C THR A 170 11.62 -2.73 4.92
N PHE A 171 11.02 -2.20 3.85
CA PHE A 171 10.79 -2.98 2.64
C PHE A 171 12.03 -3.05 1.75
N TYR A 172 12.81 -1.98 1.66
CA TYR A 172 14.10 -2.05 0.95
C TYR A 172 15.14 -2.90 1.72
N SER A 173 15.09 -2.90 3.06
CA SER A 173 15.90 -3.82 3.87
C SER A 173 15.48 -5.28 3.64
N ALA A 174 14.17 -5.55 3.55
CA ALA A 174 13.65 -6.86 3.22
C ALA A 174 14.08 -7.31 1.82
N LEU A 175 14.00 -6.43 0.80
CA LEU A 175 14.49 -6.73 -0.55
C LEU A 175 15.96 -7.13 -0.54
N TRP A 176 16.80 -6.36 0.15
CA TRP A 176 18.22 -6.66 0.28
C TRP A 176 18.47 -8.04 0.90
N GLY A 177 17.76 -8.36 1.99
CA GLY A 177 17.84 -9.65 2.67
C GLY A 177 17.35 -10.82 1.79
N HIS A 178 16.22 -10.65 1.10
CA HIS A 178 15.65 -11.66 0.22
C HIS A 178 16.58 -11.98 -0.97
N MET A 179 17.19 -10.97 -1.60
CA MET A 179 18.16 -11.21 -2.66
C MET A 179 19.33 -12.07 -2.19
N ALA A 180 19.83 -11.85 -0.97
CA ALA A 180 20.91 -12.66 -0.40
C ALA A 180 20.43 -14.06 -0.05
N ALA A 181 19.24 -14.20 0.57
CA ALA A 181 18.67 -15.50 0.97
C ALA A 181 18.37 -16.40 -0.23
N PHE A 182 17.95 -15.80 -1.36
CA PHE A 182 17.54 -16.54 -2.56
C PHE A 182 18.63 -16.66 -3.62
N ALA A 183 19.83 -16.17 -3.38
CA ALA A 183 20.93 -16.18 -4.36
C ALA A 183 21.26 -17.59 -4.89
N LYS A 184 21.01 -18.65 -4.09
CA LYS A 184 21.24 -20.05 -4.46
C LYS A 184 19.98 -20.80 -4.87
N TYR A 185 18.85 -20.10 -4.94
CA TYR A 185 17.59 -20.75 -5.32
C TYR A 185 17.57 -21.11 -6.78
N VAL A 186 17.39 -22.39 -7.08
CA VAL A 186 17.19 -22.93 -8.44
C VAL A 186 15.76 -23.48 -8.52
N PRO A 187 14.93 -23.07 -9.49
CA PRO A 187 13.62 -23.65 -9.69
C PRO A 187 13.69 -25.17 -9.86
N ALA A 188 12.74 -25.92 -9.31
CA ALA A 188 12.73 -27.38 -9.35
C ALA A 188 12.83 -27.94 -10.77
N ILE A 189 12.28 -27.21 -11.77
CA ILE A 189 12.37 -27.59 -13.19
C ILE A 189 13.80 -27.53 -13.77
N MET A 190 14.69 -26.74 -13.13
CA MET A 190 16.09 -26.59 -13.52
C MET A 190 17.04 -27.37 -12.62
N ALA A 191 16.52 -27.95 -11.52
CA ALA A 191 17.32 -28.79 -10.63
C ALA A 191 17.64 -30.09 -11.37
N THR A 192 18.93 -30.34 -11.60
CA THR A 192 19.38 -31.60 -12.20
C THR A 192 18.95 -32.76 -11.29
N PRO A 193 18.32 -33.85 -11.81
CA PRO A 193 18.01 -34.99 -10.97
C PRO A 193 19.31 -35.50 -10.31
N ALA A 194 19.26 -35.67 -8.99
CA ALA A 194 20.37 -36.31 -8.28
C ALA A 194 20.61 -37.69 -8.94
N LYS A 195 21.84 -37.93 -9.44
CA LYS A 195 22.26 -39.19 -9.99
C LYS A 195 22.35 -40.24 -8.90
#